data_4d77b2c7ee369e584c82035a61590978
#
_entry.id   4d77b2c7ee369e584c82035a61590978
#
_cell.length_a   1.000
_cell.length_b   1.000
_cell.length_c   1.000
_cell.angle_alpha   90.00
_cell.angle_beta   90.00
_cell.angle_gamma   90.00
#
_symmetry.space_group_name_H-M   'P 1'
#
loop_
_entity.id
_entity.type
_entity.pdbx_description
1 polymer ?
#
loop_
_entity_poly.entity_id
_entity_poly.type
_entity_poly.pdbx_seq_one_letter_code
_entity_poly.pdbx_strand_id
1 'polypeptide(L)'
;MSAEICELVRRWDDQQAAYIADREKRFDVILDVLELQHAHTPFTVVDLACGPGSLSARILEKFEHASVVGIDYDPMLLELARQSSTRFGDRLQLIDADLAGADWPNSVAAPVQAIVSTTALHWLQPQQLVEVYRQCRELLSPDGVLLNGDHFRFDSRFPVIGRWAKAHDEQTQRSAFAAGAPEWDSWWDELRATHGIGALTDERERRFAGRDATAPTAVDFQLAALAQAGFRESGTVWQLFDDYVVYGVR
;
A
#
# COMPACT_ATOMS: atom_id res chain seq x y z
N MET A 1 -15.01 -13.52 -12.60
CA MET A 1 -13.54 -13.54 -12.40
C MET A 1 -12.98 -14.82 -13.00
N SER A 2 -11.98 -14.76 -13.89
CA SER A 2 -11.35 -15.96 -14.45
C SER A 2 -10.42 -16.62 -13.42
N ALA A 3 -10.19 -17.94 -13.56
CA ALA A 3 -9.25 -18.66 -12.70
C ALA A 3 -7.81 -18.10 -12.83
N GLU A 4 -7.44 -17.69 -14.04
CA GLU A 4 -6.15 -17.05 -14.35
C GLU A 4 -5.93 -15.76 -13.54
N ILE A 5 -6.91 -14.87 -13.49
CA ILE A 5 -6.83 -13.61 -12.74
C ILE A 5 -6.73 -13.86 -11.23
N CYS A 6 -7.47 -14.83 -10.70
CA CYS A 6 -7.35 -15.21 -9.28
C CYS A 6 -5.93 -15.71 -8.97
N GLU A 7 -5.37 -16.52 -9.84
CA GLU A 7 -4.04 -17.08 -9.66
C GLU A 7 -2.95 -16.00 -9.74
N LEU A 8 -3.07 -15.03 -10.66
CA LEU A 8 -2.16 -13.89 -10.74
C LEU A 8 -2.13 -13.06 -9.45
N VAL A 9 -3.32 -12.76 -8.86
CA VAL A 9 -3.39 -12.02 -7.59
C VAL A 9 -2.80 -12.84 -6.43
N ARG A 10 -3.10 -14.14 -6.36
CA ARG A 10 -2.52 -15.02 -5.34
C ARG A 10 -0.99 -15.05 -5.45
N ARG A 11 -0.45 -15.20 -6.67
CA ARG A 11 0.99 -15.19 -6.92
C ARG A 11 1.65 -13.84 -6.67
N TRP A 12 0.91 -12.73 -6.87
CA TRP A 12 1.35 -11.42 -6.40
C TRP A 12 1.52 -11.40 -4.89
N ASP A 13 0.53 -11.88 -4.15
CA ASP A 13 0.61 -11.92 -2.69
C ASP A 13 1.76 -12.82 -2.20
N ASP A 14 1.97 -13.98 -2.81
CA ASP A 14 3.10 -14.87 -2.51
C ASP A 14 4.44 -14.20 -2.82
N GLN A 15 4.55 -13.53 -3.97
CA GLN A 15 5.75 -12.79 -4.37
C GLN A 15 6.04 -11.63 -3.39
N GLN A 16 5.04 -10.84 -3.03
CA GLN A 16 5.21 -9.74 -2.09
C GLN A 16 5.61 -10.25 -0.68
N ALA A 17 5.05 -11.37 -0.24
CA ALA A 17 5.42 -12.00 1.03
C ALA A 17 6.87 -12.51 1.04
N ALA A 18 7.48 -12.76 -0.13
CA ALA A 18 8.91 -13.08 -0.21
C ALA A 18 9.81 -11.88 0.11
N TYR A 19 9.37 -10.67 -0.19
CA TYR A 19 10.14 -9.44 0.05
C TYR A 19 9.76 -8.71 1.34
N ILE A 20 8.60 -9.04 1.92
CA ILE A 20 8.04 -8.36 3.09
C ILE A 20 7.75 -9.40 4.16
N ALA A 21 8.64 -9.49 5.14
CA ALA A 21 8.47 -10.40 6.26
C ALA A 21 7.17 -10.10 7.02
N ASP A 22 6.43 -11.14 7.39
CA ASP A 22 5.16 -11.02 8.11
C ASP A 22 4.16 -10.04 7.47
N ARG A 23 4.11 -9.99 6.14
CA ARG A 23 3.23 -9.10 5.37
C ARG A 23 1.76 -9.19 5.80
N GLU A 24 1.24 -10.39 6.04
CA GLU A 24 -0.14 -10.57 6.51
C GLU A 24 -0.33 -9.96 7.91
N LYS A 25 0.68 -10.05 8.78
CA LYS A 25 0.60 -9.41 10.11
C LYS A 25 0.50 -7.89 10.02
N ARG A 26 1.18 -7.29 9.03
CA ARG A 26 1.05 -5.86 8.73
C ARG A 26 -0.40 -5.51 8.36
N PHE A 27 -1.04 -6.33 7.51
CA PHE A 27 -2.46 -6.17 7.17
C PHE A 27 -3.38 -6.37 8.37
N ASP A 28 -3.16 -7.43 9.17
CA ASP A 28 -3.94 -7.69 10.38
C ASP A 28 -3.96 -6.47 11.31
N VAL A 29 -2.81 -5.86 11.56
CA VAL A 29 -2.71 -4.67 12.43
C VAL A 29 -3.52 -3.50 11.88
N ILE A 30 -3.48 -3.26 10.56
CA ILE A 30 -4.30 -2.22 9.92
C ILE A 30 -5.78 -2.55 10.11
N LEU A 31 -6.19 -3.79 9.84
CA LEU A 31 -7.57 -4.24 10.01
C LEU A 31 -8.05 -4.16 11.46
N ASP A 32 -7.19 -4.47 12.43
CA ASP A 32 -7.51 -4.38 13.84
C ASP A 32 -7.78 -2.93 14.28
N VAL A 33 -6.97 -1.97 13.79
CA VAL A 33 -7.22 -0.55 14.05
C VAL A 33 -8.55 -0.09 13.44
N LEU A 34 -8.83 -0.48 12.19
CA LEU A 34 -10.11 -0.16 11.53
C LEU A 34 -11.30 -0.78 12.30
N GLU A 35 -11.17 -2.01 12.82
CA GLU A 35 -12.19 -2.66 13.60
C GLU A 35 -12.48 -1.93 14.92
N LEU A 36 -11.43 -1.51 15.63
CA LEU A 36 -11.57 -0.75 16.87
C LEU A 36 -12.31 0.59 16.68
N GLN A 37 -12.18 1.19 15.50
CA GLN A 37 -12.81 2.48 15.21
C GLN A 37 -14.19 2.36 14.56
N HIS A 38 -14.40 1.33 13.70
CA HIS A 38 -15.54 1.32 12.77
C HIS A 38 -16.32 0.00 12.68
N ALA A 39 -16.13 -0.95 13.62
CA ALA A 39 -16.71 -2.30 13.57
C ALA A 39 -18.22 -2.35 13.21
N HIS A 40 -18.98 -1.33 13.59
CA HIS A 40 -20.45 -1.36 13.54
C HIS A 40 -21.06 -0.20 12.73
N THR A 41 -20.26 0.62 12.07
CA THR A 41 -20.74 1.79 11.33
C THR A 41 -20.25 1.76 9.87
N PRO A 42 -21.05 2.25 8.91
CA PRO A 42 -20.56 2.46 7.56
C PRO A 42 -19.36 3.42 7.56
N PHE A 43 -18.33 3.07 6.81
CA PHE A 43 -17.12 3.91 6.67
C PHE A 43 -16.48 3.74 5.30
N THR A 44 -15.77 4.78 4.90
CA THR A 44 -15.01 4.80 3.65
C THR A 44 -13.52 4.81 3.95
N VAL A 45 -12.80 3.93 3.27
CA VAL A 45 -11.34 3.83 3.32
C VAL A 45 -10.76 4.24 1.96
N VAL A 46 -9.72 5.05 1.96
CA VAL A 46 -8.88 5.27 0.77
C VAL A 46 -7.63 4.40 0.88
N ASP A 47 -7.39 3.55 -0.11
CA ASP A 47 -6.19 2.69 -0.20
C ASP A 47 -5.23 3.32 -1.22
N LEU A 48 -4.17 3.96 -0.72
CA LEU A 48 -3.20 4.69 -1.53
C LEU A 48 -2.14 3.76 -2.11
N ALA A 49 -1.95 3.84 -3.42
CA ALA A 49 -1.13 2.94 -4.21
C ALA A 49 -1.53 1.47 -3.96
N CYS A 50 -2.81 1.20 -4.21
CA CYS A 50 -3.48 -0.06 -3.85
C CYS A 50 -2.96 -1.28 -4.63
N GLY A 51 -2.22 -1.08 -5.71
CA GLY A 51 -1.74 -2.14 -6.59
C GLY A 51 -2.89 -2.97 -7.15
N PRO A 52 -2.82 -4.31 -7.10
CA PRO A 52 -3.90 -5.18 -7.52
C PRO A 52 -5.03 -5.32 -6.49
N GLY A 53 -5.04 -4.48 -5.44
CA GLY A 53 -6.10 -4.41 -4.44
C GLY A 53 -5.99 -5.39 -3.28
N SER A 54 -4.80 -5.86 -2.93
CA SER A 54 -4.60 -6.86 -1.87
C SER A 54 -5.15 -6.43 -0.50
N LEU A 55 -4.86 -5.20 -0.05
CA LEU A 55 -5.40 -4.66 1.20
C LEU A 55 -6.86 -4.28 1.05
N SER A 56 -7.24 -3.64 -0.06
CA SER A 56 -8.63 -3.30 -0.38
C SER A 56 -9.56 -4.52 -0.28
N ALA A 57 -9.14 -5.66 -0.83
CA ALA A 57 -9.93 -6.90 -0.77
C ALA A 57 -10.12 -7.40 0.66
N ARG A 58 -9.07 -7.40 1.49
CA ARG A 58 -9.13 -7.82 2.90
C ARG A 58 -10.04 -6.92 3.73
N ILE A 59 -10.01 -5.59 3.49
CA ILE A 59 -10.93 -4.64 4.13
C ILE A 59 -12.37 -4.97 3.77
N LEU A 60 -12.68 -5.16 2.48
CA LEU A 60 -14.03 -5.42 1.99
C LEU A 60 -14.56 -6.80 2.38
N GLU A 61 -13.68 -7.77 2.61
CA GLU A 61 -14.03 -9.10 3.12
C GLU A 61 -14.34 -9.08 4.63
N LYS A 62 -13.54 -8.33 5.40
CA LYS A 62 -13.71 -8.25 6.85
C LYS A 62 -14.90 -7.36 7.23
N PHE A 63 -15.13 -6.27 6.53
CA PHE A 63 -16.12 -5.25 6.87
C PHE A 63 -17.21 -5.14 5.80
N GLU A 64 -18.37 -5.71 6.07
CA GLU A 64 -19.50 -5.70 5.12
C GLU A 64 -20.06 -4.28 4.84
N HIS A 65 -19.88 -3.35 5.78
CA HIS A 65 -20.33 -1.95 5.68
C HIS A 65 -19.22 -0.99 5.21
N ALA A 66 -18.04 -1.49 4.87
CA ALA A 66 -16.97 -0.67 4.33
C ALA A 66 -17.15 -0.43 2.82
N SER A 67 -16.74 0.76 2.39
CA SER A 67 -16.45 1.09 1.00
C SER A 67 -14.97 1.46 0.87
N VAL A 68 -14.35 1.08 -0.24
CA VAL A 68 -12.93 1.37 -0.50
C VAL A 68 -12.79 2.16 -1.80
N VAL A 69 -11.97 3.21 -1.74
CA VAL A 69 -11.48 3.94 -2.90
C VAL A 69 -9.99 3.59 -3.07
N GLY A 70 -9.69 2.68 -3.99
CA GLY A 70 -8.31 2.30 -4.32
C GLY A 70 -7.75 3.26 -5.37
N ILE A 71 -6.59 3.82 -5.08
CA ILE A 71 -5.88 4.75 -5.98
C ILE A 71 -4.54 4.12 -6.34
N ASP A 72 -4.23 4.04 -7.62
CA ASP A 72 -2.92 3.62 -8.09
C ASP A 72 -2.55 4.35 -9.39
N TYR A 73 -1.27 4.36 -9.71
CA TYR A 73 -0.73 4.94 -10.94
C TYR A 73 -0.33 3.89 -11.97
N ASP A 74 -0.20 2.62 -11.55
CA ASP A 74 0.15 1.53 -12.46
C ASP A 74 -1.09 1.02 -13.19
N PRO A 75 -1.19 1.23 -14.52
CA PRO A 75 -2.39 0.87 -15.27
C PRO A 75 -2.60 -0.65 -15.35
N MET A 76 -1.50 -1.44 -15.31
CA MET A 76 -1.59 -2.90 -15.35
C MET A 76 -2.10 -3.47 -14.03
N LEU A 77 -1.62 -2.94 -12.90
CA LEU A 77 -2.10 -3.33 -11.57
C LEU A 77 -3.55 -2.93 -11.34
N LEU A 78 -3.95 -1.73 -11.76
CA LEU A 78 -5.35 -1.30 -11.71
C LEU A 78 -6.27 -2.17 -12.56
N GLU A 79 -5.82 -2.59 -13.75
CA GLU A 79 -6.62 -3.49 -14.58
C GLU A 79 -6.74 -4.88 -13.93
N LEU A 80 -5.66 -5.38 -13.34
CA LEU A 80 -5.71 -6.62 -12.55
C LEU A 80 -6.68 -6.47 -11.37
N ALA A 81 -6.64 -5.35 -10.64
CA ALA A 81 -7.58 -5.04 -9.56
C ALA A 81 -9.03 -5.03 -10.03
N ARG A 82 -9.34 -4.38 -11.17
CA ARG A 82 -10.70 -4.36 -11.74
C ARG A 82 -11.23 -5.75 -12.03
N GLN A 83 -10.39 -6.59 -12.68
CA GLN A 83 -10.79 -7.95 -13.04
C GLN A 83 -10.94 -8.87 -11.82
N SER A 84 -10.08 -8.71 -10.81
CA SER A 84 -10.07 -9.57 -9.61
C SER A 84 -11.13 -9.21 -8.58
N SER A 85 -11.62 -7.97 -8.60
CA SER A 85 -12.45 -7.42 -7.52
C SER A 85 -13.93 -7.24 -7.87
N THR A 86 -14.38 -7.78 -9.00
CA THR A 86 -15.78 -7.66 -9.49
C THR A 86 -16.84 -8.09 -8.48
N ARG A 87 -16.49 -8.99 -7.55
CA ARG A 87 -17.38 -9.47 -6.48
C ARG A 87 -17.78 -8.39 -5.46
N PHE A 88 -17.01 -7.31 -5.36
CA PHE A 88 -17.29 -6.24 -4.39
C PHE A 88 -18.27 -5.19 -4.93
N GLY A 89 -18.54 -5.18 -6.25
CA GLY A 89 -19.48 -4.25 -6.88
C GLY A 89 -19.15 -2.79 -6.54
N ASP A 90 -20.17 -2.02 -6.19
CA ASP A 90 -20.05 -0.59 -5.89
C ASP A 90 -19.29 -0.28 -4.59
N ARG A 91 -18.95 -1.29 -3.78
CA ARG A 91 -18.14 -1.09 -2.58
C ARG A 91 -16.66 -0.83 -2.87
N LEU A 92 -16.19 -1.08 -4.09
CA LEU A 92 -14.82 -0.77 -4.52
C LEU A 92 -14.85 0.17 -5.73
N GLN A 93 -14.32 1.37 -5.55
CA GLN A 93 -14.01 2.29 -6.63
C GLN A 93 -12.50 2.27 -6.88
N LEU A 94 -12.07 2.16 -8.15
CA LEU A 94 -10.64 2.22 -8.52
C LEU A 94 -10.39 3.48 -9.33
N ILE A 95 -9.40 4.25 -8.92
CA ILE A 95 -9.01 5.54 -9.50
C ILE A 95 -7.58 5.45 -10.02
N ASP A 96 -7.40 5.86 -11.28
CA ASP A 96 -6.09 6.01 -11.91
C ASP A 96 -5.58 7.42 -11.62
N ALA A 97 -4.62 7.55 -10.71
CA ALA A 97 -4.03 8.84 -10.36
C ALA A 97 -2.61 8.70 -9.80
N ASP A 98 -1.78 9.73 -10.08
CA ASP A 98 -0.43 9.84 -9.52
C ASP A 98 -0.47 10.57 -8.17
N LEU A 99 -0.08 9.89 -7.09
CA LEU A 99 0.00 10.47 -5.75
C LEU A 99 1.04 11.61 -5.65
N ALA A 100 2.05 11.62 -6.54
CA ALA A 100 3.01 12.71 -6.61
C ALA A 100 2.40 14.01 -7.18
N GLY A 101 1.23 13.93 -7.82
CA GLY A 101 0.47 15.06 -8.34
C GLY A 101 -0.38 15.76 -7.28
N ALA A 102 -0.91 16.93 -7.63
CA ALA A 102 -1.76 17.72 -6.73
C ALA A 102 -3.26 17.36 -6.83
N ASP A 103 -3.67 16.65 -7.88
CA ASP A 103 -5.09 16.56 -8.26
C ASP A 103 -5.79 15.29 -7.77
N TRP A 104 -5.07 14.27 -7.32
CA TRP A 104 -5.65 13.01 -6.87
C TRP A 104 -6.70 13.18 -5.74
N PRO A 105 -6.56 14.14 -4.78
CA PRO A 105 -7.57 14.33 -3.74
C PRO A 105 -8.94 14.73 -4.28
N ASN A 106 -9.00 15.40 -5.44
CA ASN A 106 -10.24 15.83 -6.07
C ASN A 106 -11.11 14.66 -6.56
N SER A 107 -10.52 13.47 -6.68
CA SER A 107 -11.22 12.24 -7.09
C SER A 107 -11.83 11.49 -5.91
N VAL A 108 -11.62 11.95 -4.68
CA VAL A 108 -12.12 11.34 -3.45
C VAL A 108 -13.27 12.15 -2.88
N ALA A 109 -14.40 11.49 -2.64
CA ALA A 109 -15.53 12.12 -1.95
C ALA A 109 -15.24 12.25 -0.45
N ALA A 110 -14.73 13.39 -0.03
CA ALA A 110 -14.42 13.69 1.37
C ALA A 110 -15.69 14.11 2.16
N PRO A 111 -15.70 13.97 3.51
CA PRO A 111 -14.64 13.37 4.32
C PRO A 111 -14.67 11.83 4.33
N VAL A 112 -13.49 11.20 4.49
CA VAL A 112 -13.34 9.74 4.65
C VAL A 112 -12.89 9.41 6.08
N GLN A 113 -13.17 8.19 6.54
CA GLN A 113 -12.90 7.78 7.91
C GLN A 113 -11.48 7.23 8.09
N ALA A 114 -10.95 6.59 7.06
CA ALA A 114 -9.58 6.06 7.11
C ALA A 114 -8.87 6.22 5.76
N ILE A 115 -7.56 6.33 5.83
CA ILE A 115 -6.66 6.26 4.67
C ILE A 115 -5.57 5.25 5.02
N VAL A 116 -5.34 4.30 4.12
CA VAL A 116 -4.35 3.25 4.31
C VAL A 116 -3.38 3.20 3.14
N SER A 117 -2.18 2.70 3.38
CA SER A 117 -1.22 2.34 2.34
C SER A 117 -0.32 1.21 2.82
N THR A 118 0.16 0.38 1.90
CA THR A 118 1.17 -0.63 2.24
C THR A 118 2.22 -0.75 1.14
N THR A 119 3.50 -0.72 1.54
CA THR A 119 4.66 -1.02 0.68
C THR A 119 4.70 -0.16 -0.60
N ALA A 120 4.32 1.11 -0.46
CA ALA A 120 4.14 1.96 -1.64
C ALA A 120 4.66 3.38 -1.47
N LEU A 121 4.42 4.03 -0.33
CA LEU A 121 4.75 5.45 -0.18
C LEU A 121 6.28 5.71 -0.15
N HIS A 122 7.10 4.67 0.02
CA HIS A 122 8.56 4.77 -0.13
C HIS A 122 9.03 5.10 -1.56
N TRP A 123 8.15 5.00 -2.56
CA TRP A 123 8.43 5.44 -3.94
C TRP A 123 8.30 6.95 -4.13
N LEU A 124 7.77 7.68 -3.15
CA LEU A 124 7.67 9.14 -3.18
C LEU A 124 8.95 9.79 -2.68
N GLN A 125 9.34 10.90 -3.31
CA GLN A 125 10.41 11.74 -2.76
C GLN A 125 9.98 12.31 -1.40
N PRO A 126 10.90 12.60 -0.46
CA PRO A 126 10.53 13.07 0.88
C PRO A 126 9.58 14.26 0.90
N GLN A 127 9.77 15.24 0.01
CA GLN A 127 8.88 16.40 -0.10
C GLN A 127 7.49 16.04 -0.62
N GLN A 128 7.39 15.06 -1.55
CA GLN A 128 6.11 14.56 -2.04
C GLN A 128 5.36 13.81 -0.94
N LEU A 129 6.06 13.03 -0.12
CA LEU A 129 5.47 12.31 0.99
C LEU A 129 4.84 13.25 2.03
N VAL A 130 5.52 14.35 2.39
CA VAL A 130 4.95 15.37 3.29
C VAL A 130 3.67 15.97 2.70
N GLU A 131 3.67 16.26 1.40
CA GLU A 131 2.50 16.80 0.70
C GLU A 131 1.35 15.78 0.66
N VAL A 132 1.63 14.51 0.36
CA VAL A 132 0.61 13.45 0.41
C VAL A 132 0.01 13.32 1.80
N TYR A 133 0.82 13.37 2.86
CA TYR A 133 0.30 13.35 4.24
C TYR A 133 -0.59 14.56 4.56
N ARG A 134 -0.23 15.75 4.06
CA ARG A 134 -1.07 16.95 4.21
C ARG A 134 -2.42 16.78 3.51
N GLN A 135 -2.42 16.29 2.29
CA GLN A 135 -3.62 16.00 1.51
C GLN A 135 -4.49 14.92 2.19
N CYS A 136 -3.87 13.86 2.70
CA CYS A 136 -4.58 12.83 3.47
C CYS A 136 -5.29 13.42 4.69
N ARG A 137 -4.59 14.28 5.45
CA ARG A 137 -5.18 14.92 6.62
C ARG A 137 -6.41 15.78 6.24
N GLU A 138 -6.37 16.45 5.11
CA GLU A 138 -7.50 17.27 4.63
C GLU A 138 -8.72 16.43 4.24
N LEU A 139 -8.49 15.25 3.66
CA LEU A 139 -9.55 14.32 3.27
C LEU A 139 -10.19 13.59 4.45
N LEU A 140 -9.45 13.34 5.53
CA LEU A 140 -9.95 12.60 6.68
C LEU A 140 -11.07 13.35 7.41
N SER A 141 -12.02 12.63 7.97
CA SER A 141 -13.00 13.15 8.93
C SER A 141 -12.31 13.53 10.25
N PRO A 142 -12.95 14.34 11.13
CA PRO A 142 -12.49 14.48 12.51
C PRO A 142 -12.31 13.08 13.13
N ASP A 143 -11.21 12.87 13.86
CA ASP A 143 -10.79 11.57 14.42
C ASP A 143 -10.50 10.46 13.40
N GLY A 144 -10.50 10.77 12.11
CA GLY A 144 -10.10 9.84 11.06
C GLY A 144 -8.60 9.50 11.14
N VAL A 145 -8.24 8.30 10.68
CA VAL A 145 -6.90 7.76 10.81
C VAL A 145 -6.23 7.53 9.45
N LEU A 146 -4.94 7.86 9.39
CA LEU A 146 -4.04 7.39 8.35
C LEU A 146 -3.19 6.23 8.92
N LEU A 147 -3.03 5.14 8.15
CA LEU A 147 -2.17 4.01 8.48
C LEU A 147 -1.25 3.71 7.29
N ASN A 148 0.06 3.76 7.49
CA ASN A 148 1.04 3.43 6.46
C ASN A 148 1.93 2.28 6.94
N GLY A 149 1.78 1.12 6.30
CA GLY A 149 2.59 -0.06 6.53
C GLY A 149 3.74 -0.13 5.50
N ASP A 150 4.98 0.17 5.91
CA ASP A 150 6.08 0.22 4.95
C ASP A 150 7.45 -0.09 5.60
N HIS A 151 8.48 -0.23 4.75
CA HIS A 151 9.87 -0.33 5.17
C HIS A 151 10.44 1.07 5.45
N PHE A 152 10.83 1.31 6.70
CA PHE A 152 11.52 2.55 7.08
C PHE A 152 12.96 2.20 7.48
N ARG A 153 13.81 2.16 6.48
CA ARG A 153 15.16 1.57 6.56
C ARG A 153 16.03 2.23 7.62
N PHE A 154 16.77 1.42 8.37
CA PHE A 154 17.78 1.90 9.29
C PHE A 154 18.93 2.55 8.53
N ASP A 155 19.33 3.74 8.95
CA ASP A 155 20.47 4.46 8.42
C ASP A 155 21.79 4.14 9.19
N SER A 156 22.86 4.87 8.87
CA SER A 156 24.18 4.67 9.45
C SER A 156 24.27 4.87 10.97
N ARG A 157 23.25 5.47 11.60
CA ARG A 157 23.15 5.61 13.07
C ARG A 157 22.88 4.27 13.76
N PHE A 158 22.33 3.29 13.02
CA PHE A 158 21.84 2.02 13.56
C PHE A 158 22.51 0.78 12.90
N PRO A 159 23.85 0.66 12.92
CA PRO A 159 24.54 -0.35 12.11
C PRO A 159 24.32 -1.79 12.59
N VAL A 160 24.00 -2.00 13.86
CA VAL A 160 23.80 -3.36 14.41
C VAL A 160 22.44 -3.90 14.01
N ILE A 161 21.37 -3.18 14.35
CA ILE A 161 20.01 -3.60 14.03
C ILE A 161 19.76 -3.62 12.52
N GLY A 162 20.38 -2.72 11.75
CA GLY A 162 20.31 -2.74 10.30
C GLY A 162 20.91 -4.00 9.67
N ARG A 163 21.97 -4.57 10.26
CA ARG A 163 22.48 -5.89 9.83
C ARG A 163 21.52 -7.03 10.17
N TRP A 164 20.83 -6.94 11.32
CA TRP A 164 19.83 -7.96 11.68
C TRP A 164 18.60 -7.89 10.77
N ALA A 165 18.11 -6.70 10.49
CA ALA A 165 17.01 -6.48 9.54
C ALA A 165 17.35 -7.08 8.17
N LYS A 166 18.51 -6.73 7.61
CA LYS A 166 18.98 -7.28 6.34
C LYS A 166 19.08 -8.81 6.36
N ALA A 167 19.63 -9.40 7.43
CA ALA A 167 19.75 -10.85 7.55
C ALA A 167 18.37 -11.53 7.64
N HIS A 168 17.42 -10.90 8.29
CA HIS A 168 16.03 -11.35 8.37
C HIS A 168 15.34 -11.32 7.00
N ASP A 169 15.45 -10.21 6.26
CA ASP A 169 14.93 -10.08 4.90
C ASP A 169 15.50 -11.17 3.97
N GLU A 170 16.84 -11.37 4.01
CA GLU A 170 17.50 -12.40 3.21
C GLU A 170 17.03 -13.82 3.58
N GLN A 171 16.73 -14.07 4.85
CA GLN A 171 16.19 -15.37 5.29
C GLN A 171 14.76 -15.56 4.80
N THR A 172 13.92 -14.53 4.90
CA THR A 172 12.54 -14.52 4.39
C THR A 172 12.51 -14.84 2.90
N GLN A 173 13.33 -14.14 2.10
CA GLN A 173 13.44 -14.35 0.67
C GLN A 173 13.88 -15.77 0.32
N ARG A 174 14.96 -16.26 0.96
CA ARG A 174 15.44 -17.63 0.72
C ARG A 174 14.36 -18.67 1.01
N SER A 175 13.62 -18.51 2.11
CA SER A 175 12.57 -19.45 2.51
C SER A 175 11.37 -19.41 1.54
N ALA A 176 10.94 -18.22 1.14
CA ALA A 176 9.80 -18.05 0.24
C ALA A 176 10.11 -18.59 -1.18
N PHE A 177 11.29 -18.27 -1.73
CA PHE A 177 11.67 -18.78 -3.05
C PHE A 177 11.92 -20.31 -3.05
N ALA A 178 12.46 -20.85 -1.96
CA ALA A 178 12.55 -22.31 -1.80
C ALA A 178 11.17 -22.99 -1.71
N ALA A 179 10.16 -22.27 -1.23
CA ALA A 179 8.76 -22.72 -1.20
C ALA A 179 8.01 -22.49 -2.53
N GLY A 180 8.64 -21.87 -3.54
CA GLY A 180 8.07 -21.68 -4.87
C GLY A 180 7.38 -20.33 -5.09
N ALA A 181 7.62 -19.32 -4.24
CA ALA A 181 7.17 -17.97 -4.52
C ALA A 181 7.77 -17.47 -5.86
N PRO A 182 7.02 -16.77 -6.71
CA PRO A 182 7.55 -16.25 -7.96
C PRO A 182 8.57 -15.15 -7.72
N GLU A 183 9.62 -15.11 -8.53
CA GLU A 183 10.54 -13.98 -8.57
C GLU A 183 9.87 -12.77 -9.22
N TRP A 184 10.38 -11.58 -8.92
CA TRP A 184 9.82 -10.30 -9.39
C TRP A 184 9.62 -10.28 -10.90
N ASP A 185 10.66 -10.49 -11.68
CA ASP A 185 10.60 -10.40 -13.14
C ASP A 185 9.69 -11.48 -13.74
N SER A 186 9.70 -12.69 -13.21
CA SER A 186 8.85 -13.79 -13.66
C SER A 186 7.36 -13.47 -13.51
N TRP A 187 6.96 -12.84 -12.40
CA TRP A 187 5.57 -12.43 -12.20
C TRP A 187 5.14 -11.32 -13.17
N TRP A 188 6.02 -10.33 -13.40
CA TRP A 188 5.75 -9.26 -14.36
C TRP A 188 5.65 -9.77 -15.79
N ASP A 189 6.47 -10.75 -16.18
CA ASP A 189 6.40 -11.37 -17.50
C ASP A 189 5.07 -12.12 -17.70
N GLU A 190 4.59 -12.81 -16.69
CA GLU A 190 3.28 -13.46 -16.70
C GLU A 190 2.14 -12.45 -16.83
N LEU A 191 2.20 -11.34 -16.08
CA LEU A 191 1.21 -10.28 -16.19
C LEU A 191 1.19 -9.64 -17.59
N ARG A 192 2.36 -9.39 -18.19
CA ARG A 192 2.48 -8.88 -19.56
C ARG A 192 1.90 -9.84 -20.61
N ALA A 193 2.00 -11.13 -20.36
CA ALA A 193 1.44 -12.15 -21.25
C ALA A 193 -0.09 -12.27 -21.12
N THR A 194 -0.70 -11.72 -20.07
CA THR A 194 -2.13 -11.84 -19.79
C THR A 194 -2.94 -10.97 -20.75
N HIS A 195 -3.93 -11.58 -21.41
CA HIS A 195 -4.79 -10.90 -22.38
C HIS A 195 -5.52 -9.69 -21.76
N GLY A 196 -5.50 -8.58 -22.46
CA GLY A 196 -6.09 -7.31 -22.02
C GLY A 196 -5.18 -6.48 -21.11
N ILE A 197 -4.44 -7.11 -20.19
CA ILE A 197 -3.50 -6.40 -19.29
C ILE A 197 -2.20 -6.09 -20.03
N GLY A 198 -1.65 -7.04 -20.78
CA GLY A 198 -0.42 -6.85 -21.56
C GLY A 198 -0.47 -5.67 -22.53
N ALA A 199 -1.64 -5.30 -23.04
CA ALA A 199 -1.82 -4.12 -23.90
C ALA A 199 -1.48 -2.80 -23.18
N LEU A 200 -1.38 -2.78 -21.86
CA LEU A 200 -1.04 -1.60 -21.05
C LEU A 200 0.46 -1.47 -20.76
N THR A 201 1.29 -2.39 -21.26
CA THR A 201 2.74 -2.41 -21.01
C THR A 201 3.41 -1.10 -21.43
N ASP A 202 3.19 -0.65 -22.67
CA ASP A 202 3.80 0.59 -23.20
C ASP A 202 3.35 1.82 -22.37
N GLU A 203 2.10 1.85 -21.93
CA GLU A 203 1.57 2.91 -21.09
C GLU A 203 2.28 2.93 -19.74
N ARG A 204 2.42 1.77 -19.10
CA ARG A 204 3.15 1.62 -17.84
C ARG A 204 4.60 2.09 -17.99
N GLU A 205 5.31 1.62 -19.01
CA GLU A 205 6.71 2.00 -19.27
C GLU A 205 6.84 3.51 -19.45
N ARG A 206 5.93 4.14 -20.19
CA ARG A 206 5.93 5.59 -20.38
C ARG A 206 5.69 6.34 -19.06
N ARG A 207 4.77 5.87 -18.20
CA ARG A 207 4.45 6.50 -16.90
C ARG A 207 5.62 6.44 -15.93
N PHE A 208 6.37 5.35 -15.93
CA PHE A 208 7.48 5.15 -15.00
C PHE A 208 8.84 5.57 -15.59
N ALA A 209 8.92 5.91 -16.89
CA ALA A 209 10.13 6.41 -17.50
C ALA A 209 10.61 7.71 -16.85
N GLY A 210 11.89 7.75 -16.46
CA GLY A 210 12.52 8.94 -15.90
C GLY A 210 12.13 9.29 -14.46
N ARG A 211 11.43 8.40 -13.73
CA ARG A 211 11.25 8.57 -12.30
C ARG A 211 12.59 8.35 -11.59
N ASP A 212 12.98 9.33 -10.78
CA ASP A 212 14.19 9.24 -9.96
C ASP A 212 14.04 8.17 -8.88
N ALA A 213 15.13 7.47 -8.59
CA ALA A 213 15.19 6.61 -7.42
C ALA A 213 14.98 7.45 -6.14
N THR A 214 14.18 6.92 -5.22
CA THR A 214 13.91 7.59 -3.96
C THR A 214 14.93 7.20 -2.90
N ALA A 215 15.31 8.15 -2.05
CA ALA A 215 16.12 7.84 -0.88
C ALA A 215 15.22 7.17 0.18
N PRO A 216 15.68 6.06 0.78
CA PRO A 216 14.93 5.44 1.87
C PRO A 216 14.80 6.42 3.04
N THR A 217 13.61 6.49 3.62
CA THR A 217 13.33 7.31 4.79
C THR A 217 13.27 6.45 6.04
N ALA A 218 13.78 6.98 7.16
CA ALA A 218 13.67 6.33 8.45
C ALA A 218 12.33 6.63 9.14
N VAL A 219 11.96 5.86 10.17
CA VAL A 219 10.69 6.04 10.89
C VAL A 219 10.56 7.42 11.53
N ASP A 220 11.65 8.01 12.03
CA ASP A 220 11.66 9.35 12.61
C ASP A 220 11.26 10.43 11.59
N PHE A 221 11.67 10.28 10.32
CA PHE A 221 11.20 11.15 9.25
C PHE A 221 9.69 11.00 9.02
N GLN A 222 9.18 9.77 9.00
CA GLN A 222 7.75 9.52 8.80
C GLN A 222 6.90 10.19 9.88
N LEU A 223 7.29 10.04 11.15
CA LEU A 223 6.60 10.65 12.29
C LEU A 223 6.69 12.19 12.25
N ALA A 224 7.86 12.73 11.92
CA ALA A 224 8.03 14.18 11.75
C ALA A 224 7.20 14.72 10.57
N ALA A 225 7.11 13.98 9.45
CA ALA A 225 6.30 14.34 8.29
C ALA A 225 4.80 14.37 8.63
N LEU A 226 4.30 13.37 9.37
CA LEU A 226 2.92 13.34 9.86
C LEU A 226 2.62 14.53 10.79
N ALA A 227 3.50 14.82 11.74
CA ALA A 227 3.36 15.97 12.63
C ALA A 227 3.37 17.29 11.84
N GLN A 228 4.29 17.44 10.86
CA GLN A 228 4.38 18.63 10.01
C GLN A 228 3.16 18.78 9.10
N ALA A 229 2.55 17.68 8.66
CA ALA A 229 1.29 17.68 7.91
C ALA A 229 0.08 18.08 8.78
N GLY A 230 0.26 18.20 10.11
CA GLY A 230 -0.74 18.70 11.04
C GLY A 230 -1.63 17.61 11.65
N PHE A 231 -1.22 16.33 11.62
CA PHE A 231 -1.86 15.30 12.42
C PHE A 231 -1.67 15.61 13.90
N ARG A 232 -2.74 15.51 14.70
CA ARG A 232 -2.71 15.84 16.14
C ARG A 232 -1.98 14.80 16.98
N GLU A 233 -1.96 13.57 16.48
CA GLU A 233 -1.29 12.44 17.09
C GLU A 233 -0.66 11.57 15.99
N SER A 234 0.55 11.09 16.21
CA SER A 234 1.22 10.15 15.32
C SER A 234 2.18 9.26 16.09
N GLY A 235 2.37 8.04 15.61
CA GLY A 235 3.22 7.05 16.23
C GLY A 235 3.34 5.78 15.41
N THR A 236 3.84 4.73 16.04
CA THR A 236 3.91 3.38 15.49
C THR A 236 2.94 2.49 16.23
N VAL A 237 2.17 1.68 15.49
CA VAL A 237 1.27 0.68 16.06
C VAL A 237 1.84 -0.73 15.95
N TRP A 238 2.80 -0.93 15.04
CA TRP A 238 3.52 -2.20 14.89
C TRP A 238 4.93 -1.97 14.33
N GLN A 239 5.85 -2.86 14.71
CA GLN A 239 7.22 -2.88 14.20
C GLN A 239 7.77 -4.30 14.19
N LEU A 240 8.44 -4.67 13.09
CA LEU A 240 9.33 -5.82 13.00
C LEU A 240 10.60 -5.38 12.27
N PHE A 241 11.72 -5.23 13.01
CA PHE A 241 12.95 -4.60 12.49
C PHE A 241 12.67 -3.23 11.86
N ASP A 242 12.86 -3.08 10.55
CA ASP A 242 12.62 -1.86 9.78
C ASP A 242 11.28 -1.87 9.00
N ASP A 243 10.45 -2.87 9.26
CA ASP A 243 9.04 -2.90 8.87
C ASP A 243 8.17 -2.28 9.96
N TYR A 244 7.31 -1.35 9.57
CA TYR A 244 6.46 -0.63 10.50
C TYR A 244 5.03 -0.50 9.99
N VAL A 245 4.09 -0.28 10.91
CA VAL A 245 2.83 0.40 10.63
C VAL A 245 2.84 1.68 11.45
N VAL A 246 2.96 2.82 10.78
CA VAL A 246 2.81 4.15 11.40
C VAL A 246 1.37 4.63 11.25
N TYR A 247 0.93 5.46 12.19
CA TYR A 247 -0.39 6.07 12.15
C TYR A 247 -0.35 7.58 12.36
N GLY A 248 -1.37 8.25 11.85
CA GLY A 248 -1.65 9.64 12.13
C GLY A 248 -3.15 9.84 12.34
N VAL A 249 -3.55 10.54 13.41
CA VAL A 249 -4.95 10.89 13.71
C VAL A 249 -5.18 12.37 13.39
N ARG A 250 -6.25 12.66 12.63
CA ARG A 250 -6.63 14.03 12.26
C ARG A 250 -7.06 14.87 13.46
#